data_f700b37ee7a929d841faf0866ed2df39
#
_entry.id   f700b37ee7a929d841faf0866ed2df39
#
_cell.length_a   1.000
_cell.length_b   1.000
_cell.length_c   1.000
_cell.angle_alpha   90.00
_cell.angle_beta   90.00
_cell.angle_gamma   90.00
#
_symmetry.space_group_name_H-M   'P 1'
#
loop_
_entity.id
_entity.type
_entity.pdbx_description
1 polymer ?
#
loop_
_entity_poly.entity_id
_entity_poly.type
_entity_poly.pdbx_seq_one_letter_code
_entity_poly.pdbx_strand_id
1 'polypeptide(L)'
;MKTKHLKQFFKATTLAVLISSSMHSFAQPTDEVVAIVDNSVILKSDLEQGMAEAAHELQAQKKEVPPQQYLQFQVLDQLILRQAQLEQVKKYGIKPDEKSLNEAVLKVASQSGSKSLEAFQQKLDAIAPGTYENLRSRIAEDLAINRLRQQQVMSRIKISDQDVDNFLKSPQGQAALGNQAHVIHMRISGDNPQEVQNVAKEVRSQLAQSNDLNALKKLSTATVKVEGADMGFRPLSDIPAELAARITPLQDGQTTDLISVRDGVHVLKLLERKQNEQKALVPQYQTRHILIQPSEVVSPENAKQIIDSIYKRLKAGEDFATLAATYSNDTGSARDGGSLGWVTPGMMVPEFDKKMQEIPVGEISEPFQTQFGWHILQVTDKREKDMTHEYQERMARQILGERQFNTEIDSWLREVRANAYVEIKYPSLDKKNLQK
;
A
#
# COMPACT_ATOMS: atom_id res chain seq x y z
N MET A 1 -14.41 -6.32 24.50
CA MET A 1 -14.03 -5.22 23.60
C MET A 1 -12.58 -4.76 23.82
N LYS A 2 -11.60 -5.65 23.87
CA LYS A 2 -10.17 -5.32 24.13
C LYS A 2 -9.15 -6.12 23.29
N THR A 3 -9.58 -6.79 22.23
CA THR A 3 -8.71 -7.69 21.44
C THR A 3 -8.17 -7.10 20.15
N LYS A 4 -8.53 -5.86 19.80
CA LYS A 4 -8.12 -5.23 18.52
C LYS A 4 -6.67 -4.66 18.49
N HIS A 5 -6.06 -4.41 19.64
CA HIS A 5 -4.79 -3.65 19.69
C HIS A 5 -3.50 -4.47 19.56
N LEU A 6 -3.55 -5.78 19.74
CA LEU A 6 -2.33 -6.60 19.68
C LEU A 6 -2.02 -7.15 18.26
N LYS A 7 -2.99 -7.15 17.34
CA LYS A 7 -2.79 -7.60 15.95
C LYS A 7 -1.89 -6.69 15.10
N GLN A 8 -1.59 -5.48 15.57
CA GLN A 8 -0.71 -4.52 14.88
C GLN A 8 0.78 -4.65 15.23
N PHE A 9 1.15 -5.50 16.20
CA PHE A 9 2.51 -5.55 16.75
C PHE A 9 3.59 -6.05 15.79
N PHE A 10 3.25 -6.73 14.71
CA PHE A 10 4.24 -7.32 13.80
C PHE A 10 4.46 -6.60 12.47
N LYS A 11 4.07 -5.32 12.34
CA LYS A 11 4.28 -4.57 11.09
C LYS A 11 5.63 -3.87 10.94
N ALA A 12 6.41 -3.78 12.01
CA ALA A 12 7.77 -3.24 11.95
C ALA A 12 8.58 -3.83 13.11
N THR A 13 9.11 -5.02 12.92
CA THR A 13 10.08 -5.57 13.87
C THR A 13 11.36 -4.75 13.77
N THR A 14 11.45 -3.71 14.57
CA THR A 14 12.74 -3.13 14.92
C THR A 14 13.38 -4.16 15.83
N LEU A 15 14.28 -4.96 15.27
CA LEU A 15 15.05 -5.98 15.98
C LEU A 15 15.96 -5.28 16.97
N ALA A 16 15.44 -5.00 18.17
CA ALA A 16 16.27 -4.61 19.30
C ALA A 16 16.94 -5.89 19.83
N VAL A 17 18.18 -6.10 19.42
CA VAL A 17 19.01 -7.20 19.91
C VAL A 17 19.34 -6.89 21.37
N LEU A 18 18.58 -7.45 22.31
CA LEU A 18 18.94 -7.50 23.72
C LEU A 18 19.97 -8.60 23.94
N ILE A 19 21.17 -8.17 24.17
CA ILE A 19 22.29 -9.01 24.58
C ILE A 19 22.36 -8.96 26.08
N SER A 20 21.67 -9.88 26.74
CA SER A 20 21.87 -10.14 28.15
C SER A 20 22.85 -11.29 28.31
N SER A 21 24.08 -10.92 28.74
CA SER A 21 25.11 -11.85 29.15
C SER A 21 24.78 -12.46 30.53
N SER A 22 24.50 -13.75 30.57
CA SER A 22 24.59 -14.54 31.77
C SER A 22 25.35 -15.83 31.47
N MET A 23 26.66 -15.81 31.75
CA MET A 23 27.47 -17.04 31.81
C MET A 23 27.06 -17.83 33.05
N HIS A 24 26.39 -18.94 32.87
CA HIS A 24 26.37 -20.04 33.81
C HIS A 24 26.51 -21.33 33.02
N SER A 25 27.74 -21.91 33.06
CA SER A 25 27.97 -23.29 32.64
C SER A 25 27.29 -24.24 33.64
N PHE A 26 26.07 -24.66 33.26
CA PHE A 26 25.46 -25.86 33.85
C PHE A 26 25.10 -26.81 32.71
N ALA A 27 25.20 -28.12 32.95
CA ALA A 27 24.70 -29.13 32.04
C ALA A 27 23.32 -28.68 31.55
N GLN A 28 23.15 -28.45 30.24
CA GLN A 28 21.92 -27.94 29.72
C GLN A 28 20.82 -28.98 30.00
N PRO A 29 19.76 -28.65 30.76
CA PRO A 29 18.59 -29.49 30.80
C PRO A 29 18.08 -29.62 29.36
N THR A 30 17.70 -30.81 28.97
CA THR A 30 17.02 -31.07 27.70
C THR A 30 15.87 -30.08 27.58
N ASP A 31 15.86 -29.23 26.53
CA ASP A 31 14.83 -28.23 26.34
C ASP A 31 13.46 -28.90 26.14
N GLU A 32 12.46 -28.41 26.83
CA GLU A 32 11.14 -29.04 26.86
C GLU A 32 10.32 -28.64 25.64
N VAL A 33 9.63 -29.60 25.02
CA VAL A 33 8.69 -29.33 23.93
C VAL A 33 7.39 -28.75 24.49
N VAL A 34 7.06 -27.53 24.11
CA VAL A 34 5.82 -26.83 24.50
C VAL A 34 4.68 -27.14 23.53
N ALA A 35 4.97 -27.18 22.22
CA ALA A 35 4.00 -27.54 21.21
C ALA A 35 4.66 -28.23 20.01
N ILE A 36 3.87 -29.05 19.34
CA ILE A 36 4.19 -29.65 18.02
C ILE A 36 3.30 -28.97 16.98
N VAL A 37 3.90 -28.55 15.86
CA VAL A 37 3.19 -27.93 14.73
C VAL A 37 3.62 -28.65 13.47
N ASP A 38 2.72 -29.44 12.90
CA ASP A 38 3.00 -30.35 11.78
C ASP A 38 4.25 -31.21 12.05
N ASN A 39 5.35 -30.97 11.34
CA ASN A 39 6.61 -31.70 11.48
C ASN A 39 7.66 -30.96 12.33
N SER A 40 7.28 -29.89 12.99
CA SER A 40 8.21 -29.03 13.74
C SER A 40 7.78 -28.90 15.21
N VAL A 41 8.72 -28.52 16.07
CA VAL A 41 8.47 -28.33 17.50
C VAL A 41 8.71 -26.89 17.91
N ILE A 42 8.01 -26.45 18.93
CA ILE A 42 8.25 -25.21 19.66
C ILE A 42 8.78 -25.58 21.02
N LEU A 43 9.95 -25.08 21.35
CA LEU A 43 10.63 -25.36 22.61
C LEU A 43 10.24 -24.33 23.68
N LYS A 44 10.53 -24.67 24.93
CA LYS A 44 10.30 -23.79 26.06
C LYS A 44 11.18 -22.53 25.98
N SER A 45 12.42 -22.70 25.53
CA SER A 45 13.34 -21.60 25.28
C SER A 45 12.80 -20.61 24.24
N ASP A 46 12.15 -21.11 23.15
CA ASP A 46 11.52 -20.27 22.14
C ASP A 46 10.38 -19.43 22.74
N LEU A 47 9.56 -20.05 23.59
CA LEU A 47 8.47 -19.36 24.28
C LEU A 47 8.97 -18.30 25.25
N GLU A 48 9.97 -18.62 26.07
CA GLU A 48 10.58 -17.70 27.02
C GLU A 48 11.25 -16.51 26.32
N GLN A 49 11.98 -16.76 25.25
CA GLN A 49 12.56 -15.72 24.42
C GLN A 49 11.50 -14.83 23.78
N GLY A 50 10.48 -15.41 23.18
CA GLY A 50 9.38 -14.64 22.57
C GLY A 50 8.62 -13.79 23.60
N MET A 51 8.46 -14.28 24.83
CA MET A 51 7.85 -13.50 25.92
C MET A 51 8.74 -12.32 26.34
N ALA A 52 10.06 -12.53 26.44
CA ALA A 52 11.00 -11.47 26.79
C ALA A 52 11.01 -10.38 25.69
N GLU A 53 11.05 -10.78 24.42
CA GLU A 53 10.98 -9.87 23.27
C GLU A 53 9.67 -9.06 23.27
N ALA A 54 8.52 -9.73 23.49
CA ALA A 54 7.20 -9.06 23.52
C ALA A 54 7.07 -8.09 24.72
N ALA A 55 7.56 -8.49 25.89
CA ALA A 55 7.55 -7.62 27.08
C ALA A 55 8.41 -6.37 26.87
N HIS A 56 9.61 -6.55 26.31
CA HIS A 56 10.51 -5.44 26.00
C HIS A 56 9.90 -4.47 24.98
N GLU A 57 9.26 -4.99 23.92
CA GLU A 57 8.62 -4.14 22.92
C GLU A 57 7.46 -3.34 23.51
N LEU A 58 6.63 -3.95 24.36
CA LEU A 58 5.56 -3.26 25.08
C LEU A 58 6.10 -2.13 25.95
N GLN A 59 7.16 -2.37 26.69
CA GLN A 59 7.84 -1.37 27.52
C GLN A 59 8.41 -0.22 26.69
N ALA A 60 9.08 -0.53 25.57
CA ALA A 60 9.59 0.48 24.66
C ALA A 60 8.48 1.38 24.07
N GLN A 61 7.28 0.81 23.86
CA GLN A 61 6.09 1.56 23.46
C GLN A 61 5.33 2.23 24.61
N LYS A 62 5.88 2.18 25.85
CA LYS A 62 5.24 2.69 27.08
C LYS A 62 3.84 2.09 27.32
N LYS A 63 3.65 0.82 26.95
CA LYS A 63 2.43 0.05 27.19
C LYS A 63 2.60 -0.87 28.37
N GLU A 64 1.52 -1.14 29.08
CA GLU A 64 1.51 -2.08 30.20
C GLU A 64 1.71 -3.52 29.70
N VAL A 65 2.61 -4.26 30.36
CA VAL A 65 2.85 -5.68 30.07
C VAL A 65 1.67 -6.48 30.66
N PRO A 66 0.98 -7.30 29.87
CA PRO A 66 -0.13 -8.12 30.38
C PRO A 66 0.34 -9.13 31.43
N PRO A 67 -0.58 -9.71 32.24
CA PRO A 67 -0.26 -10.81 33.13
C PRO A 67 0.49 -11.95 32.41
N GLN A 68 1.46 -12.57 33.07
CA GLN A 68 2.37 -13.55 32.48
C GLN A 68 1.65 -14.66 31.73
N GLN A 69 0.60 -15.24 32.29
CA GLN A 69 -0.16 -16.31 31.66
C GLN A 69 -0.82 -15.85 30.33
N TYR A 70 -1.33 -14.63 30.30
CA TYR A 70 -1.94 -14.06 29.09
C TYR A 70 -0.88 -13.80 28.01
N LEU A 71 0.29 -13.29 28.40
CA LEU A 71 1.43 -13.08 27.51
C LEU A 71 1.94 -14.42 26.93
N GLN A 72 2.06 -15.46 27.76
CA GLN A 72 2.41 -16.82 27.33
C GLN A 72 1.50 -17.32 26.25
N PHE A 73 0.18 -17.19 26.44
CA PHE A 73 -0.81 -17.58 25.46
C PHE A 73 -0.63 -16.88 24.11
N GLN A 74 -0.48 -15.58 24.17
CA GLN A 74 -0.36 -14.79 22.96
C GLN A 74 0.92 -15.10 22.20
N VAL A 75 2.03 -15.23 22.90
CA VAL A 75 3.31 -15.57 22.31
C VAL A 75 3.29 -16.99 21.73
N LEU A 76 2.73 -17.97 22.47
CA LEU A 76 2.60 -19.32 21.96
C LEU A 76 1.73 -19.38 20.69
N ASP A 77 0.60 -18.69 20.65
CA ASP A 77 -0.29 -18.68 19.46
C ASP A 77 0.43 -18.04 18.25
N GLN A 78 1.28 -17.02 18.48
CA GLN A 78 2.11 -16.41 17.45
C GLN A 78 3.22 -17.35 16.96
N LEU A 79 3.90 -18.06 17.85
CA LEU A 79 4.93 -19.04 17.51
C LEU A 79 4.34 -20.20 16.70
N ILE A 80 3.17 -20.69 17.10
CA ILE A 80 2.44 -21.73 16.37
C ILE A 80 2.09 -21.25 14.97
N LEU A 81 1.54 -20.03 14.83
CA LEU A 81 1.18 -19.47 13.53
C LEU A 81 2.42 -19.22 12.65
N ARG A 82 3.54 -18.77 13.25
CA ARG A 82 4.83 -18.63 12.55
C ARG A 82 5.30 -19.99 12.03
N GLN A 83 5.31 -21.00 12.89
CA GLN A 83 5.76 -22.34 12.53
C GLN A 83 4.89 -22.95 11.42
N ALA A 84 3.57 -22.80 11.50
CA ALA A 84 2.65 -23.25 10.45
C ALA A 84 2.92 -22.54 9.10
N GLN A 85 3.29 -21.26 9.10
CA GLN A 85 3.69 -20.55 7.88
C GLN A 85 5.04 -21.07 7.35
N LEU A 86 6.00 -21.39 8.22
CA LEU A 86 7.29 -21.97 7.81
C LEU A 86 7.11 -23.35 7.18
N GLU A 87 6.18 -24.17 7.68
CA GLU A 87 5.83 -25.42 7.03
C GLU A 87 5.25 -25.24 5.62
N GLN A 88 4.42 -24.20 5.42
CA GLN A 88 3.96 -23.82 4.07
C GLN A 88 5.13 -23.30 3.21
N VAL A 89 6.05 -22.49 3.75
CA VAL A 89 7.27 -22.06 3.05
C VAL A 89 8.07 -23.27 2.54
N LYS A 90 8.28 -24.27 3.38
CA LYS A 90 8.97 -25.51 3.01
C LYS A 90 8.19 -26.27 1.92
N LYS A 91 6.88 -26.41 2.09
CA LYS A 91 5.99 -27.10 1.14
C LYS A 91 6.02 -26.46 -0.26
N TYR A 92 6.04 -25.15 -0.34
CA TYR A 92 6.09 -24.42 -1.61
C TYR A 92 7.52 -24.17 -2.12
N GLY A 93 8.55 -24.59 -1.39
CA GLY A 93 9.96 -24.42 -1.78
C GLY A 93 10.41 -22.96 -1.87
N ILE A 94 9.79 -22.07 -1.09
CA ILE A 94 10.08 -20.64 -1.14
C ILE A 94 11.38 -20.36 -0.41
N LYS A 95 12.33 -19.73 -1.11
CA LYS A 95 13.61 -19.26 -0.54
C LYS A 95 13.81 -17.80 -0.90
N PRO A 96 14.32 -16.96 0.02
CA PRO A 96 14.77 -15.63 -0.35
C PRO A 96 16.02 -15.74 -1.25
N ASP A 97 16.19 -14.81 -2.16
CA ASP A 97 17.45 -14.69 -2.90
C ASP A 97 18.51 -14.02 -2.02
N GLU A 98 19.77 -14.34 -2.29
CA GLU A 98 20.91 -13.86 -1.51
C GLU A 98 21.04 -12.32 -1.50
N LYS A 99 20.68 -11.67 -2.59
CA LYS A 99 20.74 -10.21 -2.68
C LYS A 99 19.74 -9.58 -1.71
N SER A 100 18.47 -9.99 -1.74
CA SER A 100 17.43 -9.50 -0.83
C SER A 100 17.76 -9.81 0.63
N LEU A 101 18.34 -10.98 0.92
CA LEU A 101 18.78 -11.36 2.25
C LEU A 101 19.91 -10.44 2.75
N ASN A 102 20.92 -10.21 1.92
CA ASN A 102 22.04 -9.33 2.26
C ASN A 102 21.60 -7.88 2.48
N GLU A 103 20.68 -7.37 1.65
CA GLU A 103 20.08 -6.04 1.82
C GLU A 103 19.31 -5.93 3.14
N ALA A 104 18.53 -6.95 3.50
CA ALA A 104 17.78 -6.97 4.75
C ALA A 104 18.70 -7.02 5.98
N VAL A 105 19.75 -7.87 5.95
CA VAL A 105 20.75 -7.95 7.02
C VAL A 105 21.52 -6.63 7.13
N LEU A 106 21.91 -6.01 6.01
CA LEU A 106 22.61 -4.72 6.00
C LEU A 106 21.75 -3.60 6.60
N LYS A 107 20.44 -3.62 6.36
CA LYS A 107 19.50 -2.67 6.97
C LYS A 107 19.50 -2.79 8.49
N VAL A 108 19.50 -4.00 9.04
CA VAL A 108 19.60 -4.26 10.48
C VAL A 108 20.98 -3.83 11.02
N ALA A 109 22.05 -4.15 10.29
CA ALA A 109 23.41 -3.75 10.64
C ALA A 109 23.53 -2.21 10.73
N SER A 110 22.96 -1.49 9.77
CA SER A 110 22.97 -0.02 9.76
C SER A 110 22.22 0.59 10.95
N GLN A 111 21.11 0.00 11.36
CA GLN A 111 20.36 0.41 12.55
C GLN A 111 21.16 0.20 13.85
N SER A 112 22.05 -0.80 13.88
CA SER A 112 22.95 -1.08 15.00
C SER A 112 24.27 -0.28 14.95
N GLY A 113 24.41 0.63 13.97
CA GLY A 113 25.59 1.46 13.76
C GLY A 113 26.75 0.77 13.02
N SER A 114 26.52 -0.42 12.46
CA SER A 114 27.53 -1.13 11.66
C SER A 114 27.49 -0.69 10.20
N LYS A 115 28.67 -0.49 9.58
CA LYS A 115 28.78 0.04 8.20
C LYS A 115 28.90 -1.04 7.13
N SER A 116 29.16 -2.29 7.51
CA SER A 116 29.26 -3.42 6.59
C SER A 116 28.75 -4.70 7.24
N LEU A 117 28.47 -5.74 6.43
CA LEU A 117 28.06 -7.05 6.93
C LEU A 117 29.16 -7.72 7.74
N GLU A 118 30.42 -7.59 7.32
CA GLU A 118 31.59 -8.17 8.00
C GLU A 118 31.77 -7.56 9.39
N ALA A 119 31.68 -6.23 9.51
CA ALA A 119 31.78 -5.55 10.81
C ALA A 119 30.59 -5.92 11.72
N PHE A 120 29.41 -6.13 11.13
CA PHE A 120 28.23 -6.56 11.89
C PHE A 120 28.36 -8.00 12.37
N GLN A 121 28.86 -8.90 11.53
CA GLN A 121 29.13 -10.29 11.88
C GLN A 121 30.14 -10.36 13.04
N GLN A 122 31.28 -9.68 12.92
CA GLN A 122 32.30 -9.64 13.98
C GLN A 122 31.72 -9.13 15.31
N LYS A 123 30.87 -8.09 15.25
CA LYS A 123 30.22 -7.53 16.44
C LYS A 123 29.28 -8.53 17.10
N LEU A 124 28.48 -9.27 16.34
CA LEU A 124 27.53 -10.24 16.87
C LEU A 124 28.23 -11.50 17.40
N ASP A 125 29.16 -12.04 16.63
CA ASP A 125 29.87 -13.27 17.00
C ASP A 125 30.87 -13.06 18.18
N ALA A 126 31.27 -11.81 18.45
CA ALA A 126 32.00 -11.45 19.64
C ALA A 126 31.17 -11.58 20.93
N ILE A 127 29.82 -11.55 20.82
CA ILE A 127 28.91 -11.75 21.95
C ILE A 127 28.76 -13.24 22.25
N ALA A 128 28.42 -14.01 21.23
CA ALA A 128 28.42 -15.47 21.27
C ALA A 128 28.60 -16.00 19.83
N PRO A 129 29.45 -17.01 19.62
CA PRO A 129 29.67 -17.62 18.32
C PRO A 129 28.36 -18.10 17.69
N GLY A 130 28.15 -17.79 16.42
CA GLY A 130 26.95 -18.17 15.67
C GLY A 130 25.75 -17.22 15.79
N THR A 131 25.87 -16.13 16.57
CA THR A 131 24.79 -15.13 16.73
C THR A 131 24.43 -14.48 15.40
N TYR A 132 25.40 -14.17 14.55
CA TYR A 132 25.16 -13.62 13.22
C TYR A 132 24.38 -14.58 12.33
N GLU A 133 24.78 -15.86 12.30
CA GLU A 133 24.13 -16.86 11.45
C GLU A 133 22.69 -17.13 11.91
N ASN A 134 22.44 -17.19 13.21
CA ASN A 134 21.10 -17.31 13.76
C ASN A 134 20.21 -16.11 13.36
N LEU A 135 20.73 -14.89 13.46
CA LEU A 135 20.01 -13.69 13.01
C LEU A 135 19.74 -13.73 11.51
N ARG A 136 20.73 -14.07 10.70
CA ARG A 136 20.60 -14.18 9.25
C ARG A 136 19.55 -15.21 8.86
N SER A 137 19.53 -16.36 9.54
CA SER A 137 18.53 -17.40 9.32
C SER A 137 17.11 -16.93 9.66
N ARG A 138 16.92 -16.24 10.79
CA ARG A 138 15.62 -15.64 11.15
C ARG A 138 15.15 -14.61 10.13
N ILE A 139 16.05 -13.77 9.61
CA ILE A 139 15.72 -12.81 8.55
C ILE A 139 15.34 -13.53 7.25
N ALA A 140 16.03 -14.61 6.90
CA ALA A 140 15.71 -15.42 5.74
C ALA A 140 14.31 -16.06 5.85
N GLU A 141 13.96 -16.58 7.03
CA GLU A 141 12.62 -17.10 7.31
C GLU A 141 11.54 -16.01 7.18
N ASP A 142 11.78 -14.82 7.72
CA ASP A 142 10.84 -13.71 7.65
C ASP A 142 10.61 -13.24 6.20
N LEU A 143 11.67 -13.17 5.41
CA LEU A 143 11.59 -12.87 3.99
C LEU A 143 10.79 -13.94 3.23
N ALA A 144 11.04 -15.22 3.53
CA ALA A 144 10.33 -16.34 2.91
C ALA A 144 8.84 -16.33 3.28
N ILE A 145 8.50 -16.09 4.56
CA ILE A 145 7.11 -15.95 5.02
C ILE A 145 6.43 -14.77 4.33
N ASN A 146 7.10 -13.63 4.22
CA ASN A 146 6.53 -12.45 3.55
C ASN A 146 6.29 -12.71 2.06
N ARG A 147 7.22 -13.38 1.39
CA ARG A 147 7.06 -13.79 -0.02
C ARG A 147 5.90 -14.77 -0.20
N LEU A 148 5.77 -15.76 0.69
CA LEU A 148 4.63 -16.67 0.71
C LEU A 148 3.31 -15.92 0.88
N ARG A 149 3.22 -15.03 1.87
CA ARG A 149 2.01 -14.22 2.12
C ARG A 149 1.65 -13.41 0.87
N GLN A 150 2.60 -12.71 0.30
CA GLN A 150 2.39 -11.92 -0.90
C GLN A 150 1.87 -12.80 -2.04
N GLN A 151 2.51 -13.92 -2.32
CA GLN A 151 2.11 -14.82 -3.39
C GLN A 151 0.70 -15.39 -3.19
N GLN A 152 0.38 -15.86 -1.97
CA GLN A 152 -0.90 -16.48 -1.64
C GLN A 152 -2.05 -15.48 -1.59
N VAL A 153 -1.80 -14.28 -1.10
CA VAL A 153 -2.84 -13.26 -0.92
C VAL A 153 -3.08 -12.47 -2.21
N MET A 154 -2.02 -12.06 -2.93
CA MET A 154 -2.17 -11.29 -4.17
C MET A 154 -2.99 -12.02 -5.23
N SER A 155 -2.89 -13.34 -5.30
CA SER A 155 -3.68 -14.15 -6.24
C SER A 155 -5.19 -14.14 -5.96
N ARG A 156 -5.59 -13.79 -4.75
CA ARG A 156 -6.99 -13.74 -4.30
C ARG A 156 -7.63 -12.36 -4.49
N ILE A 157 -6.81 -11.33 -4.66
CA ILE A 157 -7.29 -9.95 -4.82
C ILE A 157 -7.79 -9.74 -6.23
N LYS A 158 -9.07 -9.38 -6.34
CA LYS A 158 -9.72 -9.02 -7.60
C LYS A 158 -10.45 -7.70 -7.40
N ILE A 159 -10.05 -6.69 -8.15
CA ILE A 159 -10.68 -5.37 -8.11
C ILE A 159 -11.25 -5.11 -9.51
N SER A 160 -12.57 -5.09 -9.60
CA SER A 160 -13.28 -4.78 -10.82
C SER A 160 -13.31 -3.27 -11.10
N ASP A 161 -13.59 -2.88 -12.33
CA ASP A 161 -13.82 -1.47 -12.69
C ASP A 161 -14.99 -0.88 -11.90
N GLN A 162 -16.03 -1.70 -11.67
CA GLN A 162 -17.18 -1.30 -10.86
C GLN A 162 -16.80 -0.98 -9.40
N ASP A 163 -15.85 -1.75 -8.81
CA ASP A 163 -15.36 -1.47 -7.45
C ASP A 163 -14.62 -0.13 -7.41
N VAL A 164 -13.83 0.15 -8.44
CA VAL A 164 -13.10 1.42 -8.61
C VAL A 164 -14.09 2.58 -8.72
N ASP A 165 -15.08 2.47 -9.62
CA ASP A 165 -16.12 3.49 -9.80
C ASP A 165 -16.91 3.76 -8.51
N ASN A 166 -17.32 2.70 -7.83
CA ASN A 166 -18.05 2.81 -6.56
C ASN A 166 -17.18 3.48 -5.49
N PHE A 167 -15.90 3.11 -5.42
CA PHE A 167 -14.96 3.73 -4.47
C PHE A 167 -14.77 5.22 -4.77
N LEU A 168 -14.52 5.60 -6.03
CA LEU A 168 -14.32 7.00 -6.42
C LEU A 168 -15.56 7.86 -6.10
N LYS A 169 -16.76 7.29 -6.19
CA LYS A 169 -18.02 7.98 -5.81
C LYS A 169 -18.28 7.98 -4.31
N SER A 170 -17.59 7.16 -3.51
CA SER A 170 -17.78 7.07 -2.07
C SER A 170 -17.17 8.25 -1.33
N PRO A 171 -17.64 8.55 -0.08
CA PRO A 171 -17.03 9.59 0.77
C PRO A 171 -15.52 9.38 0.98
N GLN A 172 -15.08 8.13 1.13
CA GLN A 172 -13.67 7.79 1.30
C GLN A 172 -12.86 8.03 0.03
N GLY A 173 -13.42 7.70 -1.13
CA GLY A 173 -12.79 7.98 -2.42
C GLY A 173 -12.70 9.48 -2.68
N GLN A 174 -13.77 10.21 -2.45
CA GLN A 174 -13.77 11.67 -2.57
C GLN A 174 -12.75 12.35 -1.65
N ALA A 175 -12.62 11.87 -0.40
CA ALA A 175 -11.60 12.35 0.51
C ALA A 175 -10.18 12.01 0.04
N ALA A 176 -9.96 10.80 -0.47
CA ALA A 176 -8.67 10.39 -1.03
C ALA A 176 -8.25 11.23 -2.25
N LEU A 177 -9.23 11.74 -3.01
CA LEU A 177 -9.00 12.70 -4.09
C LEU A 177 -8.71 14.13 -3.59
N GLY A 178 -8.78 14.37 -2.28
CA GLY A 178 -8.62 15.71 -1.69
C GLY A 178 -9.88 16.59 -1.80
N ASN A 179 -11.02 15.99 -2.15
CA ASN A 179 -12.29 16.70 -2.24
C ASN A 179 -12.85 16.99 -0.85
N GLN A 180 -13.38 18.18 -0.66
CA GLN A 180 -13.95 18.65 0.60
C GLN A 180 -15.39 19.13 0.39
N ALA A 181 -16.17 19.14 1.47
CA ALA A 181 -17.51 19.70 1.50
C ALA A 181 -17.65 20.69 2.65
N HIS A 182 -18.26 21.82 2.39
CA HIS A 182 -18.66 22.78 3.40
C HIS A 182 -20.08 22.43 3.84
N VAL A 183 -20.25 22.05 5.11
CA VAL A 183 -21.49 21.45 5.62
C VAL A 183 -21.96 22.16 6.87
N ILE A 184 -23.23 22.51 6.91
CA ILE A 184 -23.95 22.80 8.16
C ILE A 184 -24.55 21.51 8.67
N HIS A 185 -24.37 21.25 9.97
CA HIS A 185 -24.91 20.08 10.66
C HIS A 185 -25.78 20.51 11.83
N MET A 186 -27.03 20.04 11.84
CA MET A 186 -28.00 20.23 12.94
C MET A 186 -28.36 18.89 13.54
N ARG A 187 -28.45 18.83 14.88
CA ARG A 187 -28.87 17.68 15.67
C ARG A 187 -30.06 18.09 16.53
N ILE A 188 -31.08 17.28 16.48
CA ILE A 188 -32.34 17.48 17.25
C ILE A 188 -32.50 16.27 18.15
N SER A 189 -32.56 16.50 19.47
CA SER A 189 -32.64 15.45 20.48
C SER A 189 -33.68 15.79 21.55
N GLY A 190 -34.29 14.78 22.18
CA GLY A 190 -35.32 14.91 23.24
C GLY A 190 -35.92 13.54 23.56
N ASP A 191 -36.70 13.48 24.66
CA ASP A 191 -37.23 12.21 25.16
C ASP A 191 -38.50 11.76 24.40
N ASN A 192 -39.23 12.70 23.78
CA ASN A 192 -40.44 12.39 23.02
C ASN A 192 -40.12 12.31 21.51
N PRO A 193 -40.12 11.12 20.90
CA PRO A 193 -39.78 10.95 19.48
C PRO A 193 -40.68 11.75 18.52
N GLN A 194 -41.97 11.91 18.84
CA GLN A 194 -42.92 12.64 17.98
C GLN A 194 -42.63 14.14 17.98
N GLU A 195 -42.29 14.71 19.13
CA GLU A 195 -41.92 16.13 19.24
C GLU A 195 -40.60 16.39 18.54
N VAL A 196 -39.59 15.51 18.72
CA VAL A 196 -38.29 15.56 18.02
C VAL A 196 -38.49 15.56 16.50
N GLN A 197 -39.35 14.68 15.98
CA GLN A 197 -39.65 14.62 14.55
C GLN A 197 -40.32 15.90 14.03
N ASN A 198 -41.23 16.48 14.79
CA ASN A 198 -41.92 17.71 14.40
C ASN A 198 -40.94 18.90 14.36
N VAL A 199 -40.12 19.06 15.40
CA VAL A 199 -39.08 20.09 15.44
C VAL A 199 -38.04 19.87 14.33
N ALA A 200 -37.65 18.62 14.07
CA ALA A 200 -36.69 18.30 13.00
C ALA A 200 -37.21 18.68 11.60
N LYS A 201 -38.50 18.48 11.33
CA LYS A 201 -39.11 18.93 10.07
C LYS A 201 -39.05 20.45 9.92
N GLU A 202 -39.33 21.19 11.00
CA GLU A 202 -39.24 22.64 10.98
C GLU A 202 -37.78 23.12 10.80
N VAL A 203 -36.83 22.53 11.53
CA VAL A 203 -35.41 22.81 11.37
C VAL A 203 -34.96 22.55 9.91
N ARG A 204 -35.38 21.42 9.31
CA ARG A 204 -35.06 21.11 7.91
C ARG A 204 -35.63 22.16 6.96
N SER A 205 -36.89 22.56 7.16
CA SER A 205 -37.57 23.56 6.31
C SER A 205 -36.86 24.91 6.37
N GLN A 206 -36.50 25.37 7.57
CA GLN A 206 -35.82 26.66 7.76
C GLN A 206 -34.36 26.59 7.28
N LEU A 207 -33.63 25.49 7.55
CA LEU A 207 -32.27 25.29 7.08
C LEU A 207 -32.19 25.27 5.53
N ALA A 208 -33.20 24.77 4.86
CA ALA A 208 -33.23 24.80 3.39
C ALA A 208 -33.26 26.24 2.84
N GLN A 209 -33.89 27.17 3.59
CA GLN A 209 -34.09 28.56 3.15
C GLN A 209 -33.01 29.52 3.69
N SER A 210 -32.42 29.24 4.86
CA SER A 210 -31.49 30.12 5.55
C SER A 210 -30.41 29.36 6.25
N ASN A 211 -29.20 29.98 6.36
CA ASN A 211 -28.06 29.44 7.08
C ASN A 211 -27.93 30.04 8.51
N ASP A 212 -28.95 30.72 9.00
CA ASP A 212 -28.91 31.35 10.34
C ASP A 212 -29.03 30.29 11.45
N LEU A 213 -27.90 29.84 11.95
CA LEU A 213 -27.81 28.86 13.03
C LEU A 213 -28.43 29.35 14.34
N ASN A 214 -28.45 30.66 14.59
CA ASN A 214 -29.05 31.21 15.80
C ASN A 214 -30.57 31.16 15.75
N ALA A 215 -31.17 31.41 14.58
CA ALA A 215 -32.61 31.25 14.37
C ALA A 215 -33.01 29.76 14.52
N LEU A 216 -32.22 28.83 13.92
CA LEU A 216 -32.48 27.38 14.03
C LEU A 216 -32.39 26.89 15.50
N LYS A 217 -31.39 27.30 16.27
CA LYS A 217 -31.23 26.93 17.68
C LYS A 217 -32.40 27.43 18.58
N LYS A 218 -33.06 28.55 18.20
CA LYS A 218 -34.24 29.05 18.91
C LYS A 218 -35.48 28.16 18.75
N LEU A 219 -35.46 27.19 17.82
CA LEU A 219 -36.52 26.19 17.70
C LEU A 219 -36.48 25.13 18.80
N SER A 220 -35.48 25.19 19.69
CA SER A 220 -35.47 24.38 20.91
C SER A 220 -36.69 24.68 21.77
N THR A 221 -37.28 23.63 22.37
CA THR A 221 -38.38 23.72 23.32
C THR A 221 -37.89 23.30 24.71
N ALA A 222 -38.80 23.22 25.69
CA ALA A 222 -38.45 22.70 27.01
C ALA A 222 -38.02 21.23 27.01
N THR A 223 -38.50 20.45 26.00
CA THR A 223 -38.33 19.00 25.90
C THR A 223 -37.48 18.58 24.72
N VAL A 224 -37.22 19.48 23.74
CA VAL A 224 -36.44 19.19 22.53
C VAL A 224 -35.30 20.18 22.40
N LYS A 225 -34.09 19.68 22.28
CA LYS A 225 -32.87 20.47 22.08
C LYS A 225 -32.47 20.48 20.61
N VAL A 226 -32.20 21.66 20.05
CA VAL A 226 -31.67 21.87 18.71
C VAL A 226 -30.25 22.40 18.83
N GLU A 227 -29.28 21.62 18.37
CA GLU A 227 -27.87 21.95 18.36
C GLU A 227 -27.33 21.90 16.93
N GLY A 228 -26.30 22.67 16.67
CA GLY A 228 -25.66 22.57 15.36
C GLY A 228 -24.53 23.58 15.17
N ALA A 229 -23.78 23.36 14.13
CA ALA A 229 -22.65 24.20 13.75
C ALA A 229 -22.44 24.22 12.23
N ASP A 230 -21.85 25.30 11.78
CA ASP A 230 -21.14 25.33 10.51
C ASP A 230 -19.82 24.58 10.71
N MET A 231 -19.63 23.51 9.98
CA MET A 231 -18.46 22.62 10.10
C MET A 231 -17.29 23.07 9.24
N GLY A 232 -17.46 24.09 8.38
CA GLY A 232 -16.47 24.50 7.40
C GLY A 232 -16.20 23.45 6.34
N PHE A 233 -15.15 23.69 5.54
CA PHE A 233 -14.66 22.72 4.57
C PHE A 233 -13.94 21.57 5.26
N ARG A 234 -14.37 20.35 4.96
CA ARG A 234 -13.72 19.12 5.44
C ARG A 234 -13.92 17.95 4.48
N PRO A 235 -13.04 16.96 4.50
CA PRO A 235 -13.28 15.70 3.82
C PRO A 235 -14.55 15.02 4.34
N LEU A 236 -15.34 14.43 3.44
CA LEU A 236 -16.55 13.69 3.88
C LEU A 236 -16.23 12.47 4.74
N SER A 237 -14.98 11.97 4.68
CA SER A 237 -14.49 10.89 5.57
C SER A 237 -14.43 11.28 7.05
N ASP A 238 -14.39 12.57 7.36
CA ASP A 238 -14.37 13.09 8.74
C ASP A 238 -15.77 13.17 9.34
N ILE A 239 -16.80 12.93 8.53
CA ILE A 239 -18.20 12.88 8.93
C ILE A 239 -18.59 11.41 9.14
N PRO A 240 -19.38 11.07 10.20
CA PRO A 240 -19.88 9.72 10.38
C PRO A 240 -20.49 9.15 9.09
N ALA A 241 -20.15 7.90 8.76
CA ALA A 241 -20.44 7.30 7.45
C ALA A 241 -21.95 7.36 7.09
N GLU A 242 -22.84 7.19 8.06
CA GLU A 242 -24.28 7.25 7.87
C GLU A 242 -24.75 8.65 7.43
N LEU A 243 -24.13 9.71 7.94
CA LEU A 243 -24.41 11.10 7.59
C LEU A 243 -23.75 11.46 6.25
N ALA A 244 -22.48 11.08 6.06
CA ALA A 244 -21.72 11.34 4.84
C ALA A 244 -22.39 10.73 3.60
N ALA A 245 -22.95 9.51 3.71
CA ALA A 245 -23.68 8.85 2.64
C ALA A 245 -24.92 9.64 2.18
N ARG A 246 -25.54 10.44 3.07
CA ARG A 246 -26.69 11.29 2.76
C ARG A 246 -26.29 12.63 2.13
N ILE A 247 -25.06 13.10 2.39
CA ILE A 247 -24.51 14.32 1.79
C ILE A 247 -24.02 14.04 0.36
N THR A 248 -23.47 12.85 0.12
CA THR A 248 -22.83 12.49 -1.16
C THR A 248 -23.68 12.77 -2.40
N PRO A 249 -25.00 12.45 -2.44
CA PRO A 249 -25.84 12.70 -3.60
C PRO A 249 -26.35 14.14 -3.75
N LEU A 250 -26.16 15.01 -2.72
CA LEU A 250 -26.70 16.37 -2.75
C LEU A 250 -25.94 17.27 -3.73
N GLN A 251 -26.65 18.24 -4.27
CA GLN A 251 -26.10 19.40 -4.96
C GLN A 251 -25.85 20.53 -3.95
N ASP A 252 -25.00 21.49 -4.32
CA ASP A 252 -24.72 22.67 -3.50
C ASP A 252 -26.01 23.42 -3.14
N GLY A 253 -26.13 23.82 -1.90
CA GLY A 253 -27.32 24.44 -1.33
C GLY A 253 -28.41 23.49 -0.86
N GLN A 254 -28.34 22.19 -1.16
CA GLN A 254 -29.37 21.21 -0.76
C GLN A 254 -29.20 20.70 0.67
N THR A 255 -30.34 20.33 1.28
CA THR A 255 -30.42 19.69 2.60
C THR A 255 -30.76 18.21 2.49
N THR A 256 -30.27 17.42 3.43
CA THR A 256 -30.65 15.99 3.56
C THR A 256 -32.13 15.86 3.96
N ASP A 257 -32.66 14.65 3.79
CA ASP A 257 -33.81 14.20 4.58
C ASP A 257 -33.43 14.06 6.05
N LEU A 258 -34.45 13.83 6.92
CA LEU A 258 -34.22 13.56 8.32
C LEU A 258 -33.50 12.25 8.51
N ILE A 259 -32.39 12.26 9.25
CA ILE A 259 -31.56 11.09 9.50
C ILE A 259 -31.68 10.73 10.98
N SER A 260 -32.38 9.66 11.30
CA SER A 260 -32.52 9.19 12.67
C SER A 260 -31.37 8.26 13.03
N VAL A 261 -30.62 8.63 14.07
CA VAL A 261 -29.52 7.83 14.65
C VAL A 261 -29.71 7.80 16.20
N ARG A 262 -28.80 7.08 16.87
CA ARG A 262 -29.00 6.83 18.34
C ARG A 262 -29.06 8.08 19.19
N ASP A 263 -28.36 9.15 18.83
CA ASP A 263 -28.24 10.40 19.60
C ASP A 263 -29.19 11.50 19.11
N GLY A 264 -30.15 11.18 18.25
CA GLY A 264 -31.18 12.09 17.80
C GLY A 264 -31.51 12.03 16.31
N VAL A 265 -32.17 13.07 15.83
CA VAL A 265 -32.46 13.30 14.42
C VAL A 265 -31.49 14.34 13.88
N HIS A 266 -30.83 14.03 12.79
CA HIS A 266 -29.85 14.89 12.14
C HIS A 266 -30.36 15.42 10.82
N VAL A 267 -30.00 16.67 10.52
CA VAL A 267 -30.19 17.34 9.23
C VAL A 267 -28.90 18.02 8.84
N LEU A 268 -28.48 17.82 7.60
CA LEU A 268 -27.28 18.46 7.08
C LEU A 268 -27.64 19.27 5.84
N LYS A 269 -26.93 20.38 5.63
CA LYS A 269 -26.99 21.16 4.40
C LYS A 269 -25.59 21.21 3.78
N LEU A 270 -25.50 20.80 2.55
CA LEU A 270 -24.29 21.02 1.75
C LEU A 270 -24.32 22.45 1.23
N LEU A 271 -23.35 23.27 1.66
CA LEU A 271 -23.23 24.65 1.16
C LEU A 271 -22.50 24.67 -0.17
N GLU A 272 -21.35 24.02 -0.22
CA GLU A 272 -20.44 24.04 -1.35
C GLU A 272 -19.54 22.81 -1.34
N ARG A 273 -19.18 22.31 -2.54
CA ARG A 273 -18.10 21.32 -2.73
C ARG A 273 -16.86 22.00 -3.25
N LYS A 274 -15.75 21.69 -2.62
CA LYS A 274 -14.42 22.03 -3.12
C LYS A 274 -13.80 20.77 -3.72
N GLN A 275 -13.72 20.72 -5.02
CA GLN A 275 -13.02 19.64 -5.72
C GLN A 275 -11.53 19.98 -5.76
N ASN A 276 -10.70 18.96 -5.69
CA ASN A 276 -9.29 19.11 -5.99
C ASN A 276 -9.15 19.24 -7.51
N GLU A 277 -9.00 20.46 -7.99
CA GLU A 277 -8.87 20.78 -9.43
C GLU A 277 -7.49 20.45 -10.00
N GLN A 278 -6.63 19.81 -9.20
CA GLN A 278 -5.29 19.47 -9.65
C GLN A 278 -5.36 18.42 -10.77
N LYS A 279 -5.23 18.91 -12.00
CA LYS A 279 -5.19 18.05 -13.19
C LYS A 279 -3.84 17.36 -13.31
N ALA A 280 -3.87 16.09 -13.64
CA ALA A 280 -2.69 15.33 -14.00
C ALA A 280 -2.44 15.50 -15.51
N LEU A 281 -1.92 16.66 -15.90
CA LEU A 281 -1.54 16.93 -17.29
C LEU A 281 -0.18 16.26 -17.55
N VAL A 282 -0.13 15.38 -18.51
CA VAL A 282 1.08 14.65 -18.89
C VAL A 282 1.44 15.01 -20.34
N PRO A 283 2.69 15.46 -20.59
CA PRO A 283 3.12 15.72 -21.95
C PRO A 283 3.17 14.42 -22.73
N GLN A 284 2.70 14.47 -23.99
CA GLN A 284 2.83 13.38 -24.95
C GLN A 284 3.51 13.91 -26.21
N TYR A 285 4.34 13.05 -26.78
CA TYR A 285 5.15 13.35 -27.97
C TYR A 285 4.76 12.38 -29.08
N GLN A 286 4.28 12.91 -30.19
CA GLN A 286 4.10 12.08 -31.39
C GLN A 286 5.45 11.84 -32.02
N THR A 287 5.93 10.62 -31.91
CA THR A 287 7.32 10.29 -32.20
C THR A 287 7.42 9.24 -33.28
N ARG A 288 8.42 9.38 -34.15
CA ARG A 288 8.86 8.34 -35.09
C ARG A 288 10.36 8.13 -34.97
N HIS A 289 10.82 6.92 -35.26
CA HIS A 289 12.24 6.57 -35.14
C HIS A 289 12.73 5.61 -36.20
N ILE A 290 14.03 5.52 -36.33
CA ILE A 290 14.75 4.51 -37.11
C ILE A 290 15.73 3.85 -36.15
N LEU A 291 15.71 2.52 -36.07
CA LEU A 291 16.61 1.71 -35.24
C LEU A 291 17.54 0.87 -36.11
N ILE A 292 18.83 0.91 -35.84
CA ILE A 292 19.84 -0.01 -36.39
C ILE A 292 20.45 -0.82 -35.26
N GLN A 293 20.17 -2.12 -35.27
CA GLN A 293 20.64 -3.05 -34.23
C GLN A 293 21.94 -3.72 -34.68
N PRO A 294 22.95 -3.76 -33.82
CA PRO A 294 24.08 -4.68 -34.03
C PRO A 294 23.61 -6.13 -34.00
N SER A 295 24.21 -6.97 -34.81
CA SER A 295 23.92 -8.40 -34.92
C SER A 295 25.18 -9.18 -35.23
N GLU A 296 25.09 -10.50 -35.40
CA GLU A 296 26.22 -11.34 -35.81
C GLU A 296 26.80 -10.94 -37.18
N VAL A 297 25.97 -10.31 -38.03
CA VAL A 297 26.37 -9.86 -39.39
C VAL A 297 26.62 -8.35 -39.48
N VAL A 298 26.18 -7.57 -38.50
CA VAL A 298 26.37 -6.12 -38.44
C VAL A 298 27.09 -5.76 -37.15
N SER A 299 28.38 -5.45 -37.24
CA SER A 299 29.15 -5.02 -36.06
C SER A 299 28.61 -3.70 -35.48
N PRO A 300 28.88 -3.40 -34.21
CA PRO A 300 28.49 -2.11 -33.60
C PRO A 300 29.00 -0.90 -34.39
N GLU A 301 30.22 -0.98 -34.95
CA GLU A 301 30.83 0.06 -35.76
C GLU A 301 30.09 0.23 -37.09
N ASN A 302 29.72 -0.88 -37.74
CA ASN A 302 28.95 -0.86 -38.97
C ASN A 302 27.54 -0.32 -38.73
N ALA A 303 26.90 -0.71 -37.64
CA ALA A 303 25.59 -0.17 -37.25
C ALA A 303 25.63 1.36 -37.10
N LYS A 304 26.73 1.87 -36.49
CA LYS A 304 26.93 3.31 -36.38
C LYS A 304 27.13 3.97 -37.75
N GLN A 305 27.91 3.37 -38.64
CA GLN A 305 28.12 3.92 -40.00
C GLN A 305 26.80 3.96 -40.78
N ILE A 306 25.96 2.93 -40.66
CA ILE A 306 24.67 2.84 -41.34
C ILE A 306 23.77 3.98 -40.83
N ILE A 307 23.62 4.15 -39.50
CA ILE A 307 22.75 5.20 -38.93
C ILE A 307 23.27 6.59 -39.26
N ASP A 308 24.60 6.82 -39.27
CA ASP A 308 25.20 8.08 -39.66
C ASP A 308 24.93 8.42 -41.17
N SER A 309 24.92 7.40 -42.02
CA SER A 309 24.53 7.55 -43.42
C SER A 309 23.07 7.91 -43.58
N ILE A 310 22.19 7.25 -42.85
CA ILE A 310 20.74 7.55 -42.82
C ILE A 310 20.50 8.99 -42.34
N TYR A 311 21.20 9.42 -41.27
CA TYR A 311 21.10 10.78 -40.75
C TYR A 311 21.48 11.82 -41.83
N LYS A 312 22.58 11.61 -42.57
CA LYS A 312 22.99 12.51 -43.67
C LYS A 312 21.92 12.59 -44.76
N ARG A 313 21.30 11.49 -45.12
CA ARG A 313 20.23 11.44 -46.13
C ARG A 313 18.96 12.17 -45.64
N LEU A 314 18.62 11.99 -44.39
CA LEU A 314 17.51 12.74 -43.75
C LEU A 314 17.80 14.25 -43.75
N LYS A 315 19.02 14.67 -43.44
CA LYS A 315 19.42 16.09 -43.48
C LYS A 315 19.46 16.65 -44.88
N ALA A 316 19.63 15.80 -45.89
CA ALA A 316 19.54 16.15 -47.31
C ALA A 316 18.07 16.23 -47.81
N GLY A 317 17.09 15.93 -46.98
CA GLY A 317 15.67 16.03 -47.30
C GLY A 317 15.00 14.75 -47.78
N GLU A 318 15.67 13.60 -47.66
CA GLU A 318 15.05 12.33 -48.01
C GLU A 318 13.97 11.96 -46.99
N ASP A 319 12.91 11.30 -47.48
CA ASP A 319 11.74 11.00 -46.66
C ASP A 319 12.02 10.02 -45.52
N PHE A 320 11.64 10.45 -44.31
CA PHE A 320 11.85 9.67 -43.08
C PHE A 320 11.13 8.33 -43.10
N ALA A 321 9.90 8.28 -43.60
CA ALA A 321 9.10 7.08 -43.61
C ALA A 321 9.70 6.03 -44.59
N THR A 322 10.19 6.46 -45.73
CA THR A 322 10.89 5.62 -46.71
C THR A 322 12.14 5.00 -46.12
N LEU A 323 12.96 5.83 -45.43
CA LEU A 323 14.17 5.34 -44.79
C LEU A 323 13.88 4.40 -43.61
N ALA A 324 12.85 4.69 -42.83
CA ALA A 324 12.39 3.81 -41.74
C ALA A 324 11.96 2.44 -42.29
N ALA A 325 11.12 2.42 -43.34
CA ALA A 325 10.63 1.20 -43.95
C ALA A 325 11.76 0.35 -44.58
N THR A 326 12.82 1.01 -45.05
CA THR A 326 13.93 0.34 -45.75
C THR A 326 15.00 -0.18 -44.80
N TYR A 327 15.30 0.56 -43.73
CA TYR A 327 16.50 0.31 -42.91
C TYR A 327 16.22 -0.01 -41.46
N SER A 328 15.04 0.37 -40.91
CA SER A 328 14.80 0.18 -39.51
C SER A 328 14.68 -1.30 -39.12
N ASN A 329 15.39 -1.69 -38.09
CA ASN A 329 15.26 -3.01 -37.48
C ASN A 329 14.08 -3.12 -36.50
N ASP A 330 13.39 -2.01 -36.19
CA ASP A 330 12.12 -2.07 -35.45
C ASP A 330 10.98 -2.46 -36.38
N THR A 331 10.73 -3.76 -36.49
CA THR A 331 9.69 -4.33 -37.35
C THR A 331 8.28 -3.89 -36.97
N GLY A 332 8.08 -3.40 -35.74
CA GLY A 332 6.80 -2.93 -35.25
C GLY A 332 6.40 -1.58 -35.84
N SER A 333 7.37 -0.67 -36.05
CA SER A 333 7.11 0.67 -36.54
C SER A 333 7.64 0.94 -37.97
N ALA A 334 8.62 0.15 -38.45
CA ALA A 334 9.30 0.40 -39.72
C ALA A 334 8.33 0.59 -40.89
N ARG A 335 7.31 -0.29 -41.00
CA ARG A 335 6.31 -0.27 -42.09
C ARG A 335 5.34 0.92 -42.00
N ASP A 336 5.21 1.49 -40.81
CA ASP A 336 4.40 2.67 -40.52
C ASP A 336 5.28 3.94 -40.44
N GLY A 337 6.31 4.00 -41.28
CA GLY A 337 7.22 5.14 -41.37
C GLY A 337 8.03 5.41 -40.11
N GLY A 338 8.22 4.41 -39.26
CA GLY A 338 8.89 4.50 -37.97
C GLY A 338 8.01 5.04 -36.84
N SER A 339 6.69 5.17 -37.05
CA SER A 339 5.76 5.78 -36.08
C SER A 339 5.62 4.95 -34.81
N LEU A 340 5.80 5.61 -33.66
CA LEU A 340 5.53 5.05 -32.31
C LEU A 340 4.21 5.61 -31.74
N GLY A 341 3.51 6.46 -32.51
CA GLY A 341 2.33 7.14 -32.04
C GLY A 341 2.64 8.17 -30.95
N TRP A 342 1.67 8.39 -30.07
CA TRP A 342 1.82 9.28 -28.91
C TRP A 342 2.52 8.58 -27.76
N VAL A 343 3.75 9.02 -27.46
CA VAL A 343 4.61 8.48 -26.41
C VAL A 343 4.59 9.41 -25.21
N THR A 344 4.43 8.82 -24.03
CA THR A 344 4.51 9.54 -22.75
C THR A 344 5.89 9.31 -22.11
N PRO A 345 6.53 10.31 -21.48
CA PRO A 345 7.78 10.12 -20.74
C PRO A 345 7.70 8.96 -19.75
N GLY A 346 8.74 8.13 -19.71
CA GLY A 346 8.80 6.91 -18.90
C GLY A 346 8.30 5.64 -19.60
N MET A 347 7.78 5.75 -20.84
CA MET A 347 7.38 4.58 -21.64
C MET A 347 8.56 3.94 -22.39
N MET A 348 9.59 4.72 -22.66
CA MET A 348 10.78 4.28 -23.40
C MET A 348 11.99 4.13 -22.47
N VAL A 349 13.08 3.55 -22.98
CA VAL A 349 14.33 3.50 -22.23
C VAL A 349 14.86 4.90 -21.95
N PRO A 350 15.61 5.12 -20.86
CA PRO A 350 15.96 6.45 -20.38
C PRO A 350 16.64 7.35 -21.42
N GLU A 351 17.54 6.76 -22.23
CA GLU A 351 18.28 7.50 -23.26
C GLU A 351 17.36 8.00 -24.38
N PHE A 352 16.38 7.17 -24.78
CA PHE A 352 15.38 7.52 -25.79
C PHE A 352 14.43 8.59 -25.23
N ASP A 353 13.91 8.39 -24.04
CA ASP A 353 13.03 9.34 -23.34
C ASP A 353 13.67 10.72 -23.20
N LYS A 354 14.93 10.77 -22.77
CA LYS A 354 15.68 12.00 -22.64
C LYS A 354 15.77 12.74 -23.98
N LYS A 355 16.20 12.03 -25.04
CA LYS A 355 16.35 12.62 -26.37
C LYS A 355 15.01 13.11 -26.93
N MET A 356 13.93 12.36 -26.72
CA MET A 356 12.57 12.73 -27.15
C MET A 356 12.08 14.03 -26.48
N GLN A 357 12.41 14.22 -25.20
CA GLN A 357 11.98 15.40 -24.46
C GLN A 357 12.81 16.65 -24.80
N GLU A 358 14.07 16.47 -25.20
CA GLU A 358 15.01 17.56 -25.51
C GLU A 358 14.86 18.12 -26.92
N ILE A 359 14.43 17.28 -27.89
CA ILE A 359 14.40 17.71 -29.30
C ILE A 359 13.18 18.59 -29.60
N PRO A 360 13.38 19.71 -30.34
CA PRO A 360 12.27 20.52 -30.82
C PRO A 360 11.34 19.74 -31.77
N VAL A 361 10.05 20.11 -31.76
CA VAL A 361 9.07 19.53 -32.71
C VAL A 361 9.47 19.83 -34.14
N GLY A 362 9.45 18.80 -34.99
CA GLY A 362 9.84 18.85 -36.40
C GLY A 362 11.33 18.57 -36.66
N GLU A 363 12.17 18.64 -35.64
CA GLU A 363 13.60 18.35 -35.81
C GLU A 363 13.92 16.87 -35.77
N ILE A 364 14.99 16.49 -36.49
CA ILE A 364 15.52 15.12 -36.51
C ILE A 364 16.74 15.06 -35.59
N SER A 365 16.74 14.12 -34.65
CA SER A 365 17.83 13.94 -33.70
C SER A 365 19.12 13.54 -34.41
N GLU A 366 20.26 13.90 -33.84
CA GLU A 366 21.50 13.20 -34.11
C GLU A 366 21.39 11.73 -33.71
N PRO A 367 22.17 10.83 -34.37
CA PRO A 367 22.24 9.43 -33.94
C PRO A 367 22.64 9.31 -32.47
N PHE A 368 21.91 8.48 -31.71
CA PHE A 368 22.19 8.19 -30.29
C PHE A 368 22.03 6.69 -30.03
N GLN A 369 22.69 6.20 -28.98
CA GLN A 369 22.72 4.78 -28.65
C GLN A 369 21.84 4.47 -27.44
N THR A 370 21.15 3.33 -27.48
CA THR A 370 20.48 2.69 -26.35
C THR A 370 20.94 1.24 -26.26
N GLN A 371 20.42 0.49 -25.29
CA GLN A 371 20.65 -0.96 -25.19
C GLN A 371 20.17 -1.75 -26.41
N PHE A 372 19.27 -1.20 -27.24
CA PHE A 372 18.73 -1.85 -28.43
C PHE A 372 19.56 -1.58 -29.70
N GLY A 373 20.39 -0.57 -29.70
CA GLY A 373 21.21 -0.18 -30.86
C GLY A 373 21.24 1.33 -31.07
N TRP A 374 21.47 1.74 -32.33
CA TRP A 374 21.52 3.14 -32.72
C TRP A 374 20.19 3.64 -33.21
N HIS A 375 19.80 4.79 -32.75
CA HIS A 375 18.52 5.44 -33.06
C HIS A 375 18.70 6.81 -33.71
N ILE A 376 17.79 7.16 -34.59
CA ILE A 376 17.41 8.53 -34.95
C ILE A 376 15.95 8.66 -34.64
N LEU A 377 15.54 9.75 -34.01
CA LEU A 377 14.15 10.05 -33.77
C LEU A 377 13.74 11.43 -34.29
N GLN A 378 12.45 11.58 -34.51
CA GLN A 378 11.81 12.87 -34.76
C GLN A 378 10.53 12.96 -33.95
N VAL A 379 10.35 14.08 -33.24
CA VAL A 379 9.07 14.42 -32.63
C VAL A 379 8.28 15.24 -33.65
N THR A 380 7.15 14.72 -34.10
CA THR A 380 6.33 15.39 -35.14
C THR A 380 5.28 16.32 -34.52
N ASP A 381 4.86 16.05 -33.28
CA ASP A 381 3.91 16.89 -32.54
C ASP A 381 4.06 16.68 -31.03
N LYS A 382 3.55 17.64 -30.24
CA LYS A 382 3.54 17.63 -28.78
C LYS A 382 2.18 18.08 -28.27
N ARG A 383 1.63 17.39 -27.26
CA ARG A 383 0.40 17.78 -26.60
C ARG A 383 0.48 17.52 -25.08
N GLU A 384 -0.42 18.12 -24.35
CA GLU A 384 -0.71 17.76 -22.97
C GLU A 384 -1.99 16.91 -22.97
N LYS A 385 -1.93 15.71 -22.43
CA LYS A 385 -3.09 14.84 -22.19
C LYS A 385 -3.51 14.93 -20.74
N ASP A 386 -4.78 15.23 -20.52
CA ASP A 386 -5.37 15.13 -19.18
C ASP A 386 -5.52 13.64 -18.82
N MET A 387 -4.73 13.20 -17.85
CA MET A 387 -4.69 11.82 -17.32
C MET A 387 -5.30 11.78 -15.91
N THR A 388 -6.06 12.79 -15.52
CA THR A 388 -6.61 12.91 -14.16
C THR A 388 -7.47 11.70 -13.80
N HIS A 389 -8.33 11.27 -14.72
CA HIS A 389 -9.20 10.10 -14.50
C HIS A 389 -8.39 8.81 -14.31
N GLU A 390 -7.47 8.54 -15.22
CA GLU A 390 -6.61 7.36 -15.15
C GLU A 390 -5.72 7.34 -13.88
N TYR A 391 -5.29 8.53 -13.43
CA TYR A 391 -4.57 8.69 -12.17
C TYR A 391 -5.48 8.37 -10.96
N GLN A 392 -6.70 8.88 -10.95
CA GLN A 392 -7.69 8.63 -9.90
C GLN A 392 -8.06 7.15 -9.82
N GLU A 393 -8.29 6.49 -10.97
CA GLU A 393 -8.55 5.04 -11.02
C GLU A 393 -7.38 4.22 -10.48
N ARG A 394 -6.15 4.57 -10.85
CA ARG A 394 -4.95 3.88 -10.36
C ARG A 394 -4.80 4.01 -8.85
N MET A 395 -5.00 5.22 -8.33
CA MET A 395 -4.99 5.48 -6.88
C MET A 395 -6.10 4.69 -6.18
N ALA A 396 -7.31 4.67 -6.74
CA ALA A 396 -8.42 3.90 -6.20
C ALA A 396 -8.10 2.39 -6.17
N ARG A 397 -7.55 1.84 -7.25
CA ARG A 397 -7.12 0.43 -7.30
C ARG A 397 -6.05 0.12 -6.25
N GLN A 398 -5.10 1.02 -6.05
CA GLN A 398 -4.08 0.86 -5.01
C GLN A 398 -4.72 0.81 -3.61
N ILE A 399 -5.57 1.77 -3.28
CA ILE A 399 -6.24 1.83 -1.95
C ILE A 399 -7.12 0.60 -1.72
N LEU A 400 -7.90 0.20 -2.73
CA LEU A 400 -8.75 -0.98 -2.65
C LEU A 400 -7.90 -2.25 -2.52
N GLY A 401 -6.81 -2.34 -3.28
CA GLY A 401 -5.85 -3.45 -3.20
C GLY A 401 -5.24 -3.59 -1.82
N GLU A 402 -4.79 -2.50 -1.21
CA GLU A 402 -4.24 -2.50 0.15
C GLU A 402 -5.28 -2.92 1.20
N ARG A 403 -6.54 -2.49 1.05
CA ARG A 403 -7.64 -2.89 1.95
C ARG A 403 -7.97 -4.37 1.81
N GLN A 404 -8.13 -4.86 0.57
CA GLN A 404 -8.38 -6.27 0.32
C GLN A 404 -7.21 -7.13 0.79
N PHE A 405 -5.97 -6.69 0.56
CA PHE A 405 -4.78 -7.39 1.03
C PHE A 405 -4.81 -7.60 2.54
N ASN A 406 -5.13 -6.56 3.33
CA ASN A 406 -5.21 -6.68 4.78
C ASN A 406 -6.33 -7.64 5.24
N THR A 407 -7.45 -7.68 4.53
CA THR A 407 -8.56 -8.59 4.83
C THR A 407 -8.23 -10.03 4.45
N GLU A 408 -7.66 -10.21 3.28
CA GLU A 408 -7.29 -11.54 2.77
C GLU A 408 -6.13 -12.15 3.55
N ILE A 409 -5.16 -11.35 4.02
CA ILE A 409 -4.08 -11.85 4.87
C ILE A 409 -4.61 -12.39 6.19
N ASP A 410 -5.58 -11.72 6.82
CA ASP A 410 -6.21 -12.20 8.05
C ASP A 410 -6.99 -13.51 7.80
N SER A 411 -7.66 -13.63 6.65
CA SER A 411 -8.38 -14.83 6.25
C SER A 411 -7.41 -15.99 5.99
N TRP A 412 -6.38 -15.76 5.21
CA TRP A 412 -5.35 -16.73 4.90
C TRP A 412 -4.61 -17.20 6.16
N LEU A 413 -4.26 -16.31 7.09
CA LEU A 413 -3.63 -16.70 8.35
C LEU A 413 -4.52 -17.60 9.20
N ARG A 414 -5.85 -17.36 9.22
CA ARG A 414 -6.80 -18.26 9.88
C ARG A 414 -6.85 -19.64 9.20
N GLU A 415 -6.82 -19.70 7.88
CA GLU A 415 -6.76 -20.95 7.11
C GLU A 415 -5.48 -21.73 7.41
N VAL A 416 -4.31 -21.06 7.37
CA VAL A 416 -3.03 -21.69 7.69
C VAL A 416 -3.06 -22.28 9.10
N ARG A 417 -3.58 -21.52 10.09
CA ARG A 417 -3.68 -21.95 11.48
C ARG A 417 -4.65 -23.12 11.66
N ALA A 418 -5.80 -23.10 10.96
CA ALA A 418 -6.83 -24.13 11.05
C ALA A 418 -6.40 -25.45 10.39
N ASN A 419 -5.58 -25.38 9.33
CA ASN A 419 -5.12 -26.55 8.58
C ASN A 419 -3.85 -27.19 9.17
N ALA A 420 -3.13 -26.49 10.06
CA ALA A 420 -1.96 -27.03 10.72
C ALA A 420 -2.36 -28.02 11.82
N TYR A 421 -1.66 -29.16 11.87
CA TYR A 421 -1.73 -30.03 13.04
C TYR A 421 -1.02 -29.35 14.21
N VAL A 422 -1.70 -29.20 15.34
CA VAL A 422 -1.14 -28.58 16.53
C VAL A 422 -1.46 -29.38 17.77
N GLU A 423 -0.42 -29.79 18.48
CA GLU A 423 -0.51 -30.45 19.78
C GLU A 423 0.24 -29.62 20.83
N ILE A 424 -0.48 -29.09 21.81
CA ILE A 424 0.09 -28.33 22.91
C ILE A 424 0.40 -29.31 24.06
N LYS A 425 1.67 -29.42 24.44
CA LYS A 425 2.15 -30.34 25.50
C LYS A 425 1.96 -29.80 26.92
N TYR A 426 1.69 -28.49 27.04
CA TYR A 426 1.42 -27.82 28.33
C TYR A 426 -0.08 -27.63 28.52
N PRO A 427 -0.74 -28.42 29.38
CA PRO A 427 -2.21 -28.35 29.57
C PRO A 427 -2.70 -26.99 30.05
N SER A 428 -1.88 -26.25 30.79
CA SER A 428 -2.18 -24.89 31.26
C SER A 428 -2.20 -23.83 30.14
N LEU A 429 -1.66 -24.16 28.97
CA LEU A 429 -1.62 -23.30 27.77
C LEU A 429 -2.58 -23.75 26.68
N ASP A 430 -3.33 -24.84 26.87
CA ASP A 430 -4.35 -25.26 25.91
C ASP A 430 -5.67 -24.51 26.19
N LYS A 431 -6.11 -23.72 25.19
CA LYS A 431 -7.39 -22.97 25.24
C LYS A 431 -8.60 -23.83 25.59
N LYS A 432 -8.58 -25.14 25.26
CA LYS A 432 -9.65 -26.09 25.61
C LYS A 432 -9.78 -26.28 27.11
N ASN A 433 -8.73 -26.05 27.89
CA ASN A 433 -8.72 -26.22 29.33
C ASN A 433 -9.02 -24.94 30.12
N LEU A 434 -9.06 -23.77 29.45
CA LEU A 434 -9.34 -22.47 30.09
C LEU A 434 -10.84 -22.12 30.09
N GLN A 435 -11.66 -22.88 29.36
CA GLN A 435 -13.13 -22.68 29.34
C GLN A 435 -13.88 -23.61 30.31
N LYS A 436 -13.15 -24.38 31.12
CA LYS A 436 -13.66 -25.13 32.26
C LYS A 436 -13.38 -24.41 33.56
#